data_68bde0e0c26d313d295c68cbe4d778b0
#
_entry.id   68bde0e0c26d313d295c68cbe4d778b0
#
_cell.length_a   1.000
_cell.length_b   1.000
_cell.length_c   1.000
_cell.angle_alpha   90.00
_cell.angle_beta   90.00
_cell.angle_gamma   90.00
#
_symmetry.space_group_name_H-M   'P 1'
#
loop_
_entity.id
_entity.type
_entity.pdbx_description
1 polymer ?
#
loop_
_entity_poly.entity_id
_entity_poly.type
_entity_poly.pdbx_seq_one_letter_code
_entity_poly.pdbx_strand_id
1 'polypeptide(L)'
;TDICVVARTKKLVDDYIALFTRAGIRSYAIKRNKVDDRSFDGLRVATMHRVKGLEFKYVFIAAVNNRIIPLPFAINKTDAVSEVESITSEKCLLYVAMTRAQKGVYITSYGRPSEFLV
;
A
#
# COMPACT_ATOMS: atom_id res chain seq x y z
N THR A 1 -16.85 -3.86 1.47
CA THR A 1 -16.25 -3.95 2.81
C THR A 1 -15.00 -4.80 2.87
N ASP A 2 -14.82 -5.66 1.89
CA ASP A 2 -13.70 -6.60 1.87
C ASP A 2 -12.61 -6.20 0.89
N ILE A 3 -12.58 -4.94 0.49
CA ILE A 3 -11.60 -4.41 -0.44
C ILE A 3 -10.74 -3.37 0.26
N CYS A 4 -9.43 -3.52 0.14
CA CYS A 4 -8.48 -2.53 0.64
C CYS A 4 -7.60 -2.04 -0.51
N VAL A 5 -7.48 -0.72 -0.60
CA VAL A 5 -6.52 -0.08 -1.49
C VAL A 5 -5.28 0.27 -0.67
N VAL A 6 -4.14 -0.22 -1.07
CA VAL A 6 -2.88 -0.07 -0.33
C VAL A 6 -1.94 0.81 -1.15
N ALA A 7 -1.32 1.77 -0.49
CA ALA A 7 -0.33 2.64 -1.11
C ALA A 7 0.91 2.75 -0.21
N ARG A 8 2.03 3.15 -0.80
CA ARG A 8 3.30 3.18 -0.07
C ARG A 8 3.38 4.29 0.97
N THR A 9 2.75 5.44 0.73
CA THR A 9 2.86 6.60 1.60
C THR A 9 1.49 7.11 2.06
N LYS A 10 1.47 7.80 3.20
CA LYS A 10 0.26 8.44 3.71
C LYS A 10 -0.28 9.49 2.73
N LYS A 11 0.61 10.23 2.07
CA LYS A 11 0.19 11.22 1.08
C LYS A 11 -0.61 10.57 -0.05
N LEU A 12 -0.17 9.42 -0.55
CA LEU A 12 -0.91 8.68 -1.57
C LEU A 12 -2.25 8.19 -1.05
N VAL A 13 -2.30 7.71 0.19
CA VAL A 13 -3.56 7.30 0.82
C VAL A 13 -4.54 8.48 0.84
N ASP A 14 -4.09 9.65 1.27
CA ASP A 14 -4.95 10.84 1.33
C ASP A 14 -5.41 11.26 -0.07
N ASP A 15 -4.53 11.19 -1.07
CA ASP A 15 -4.86 11.52 -2.45
C ASP A 15 -5.93 10.57 -3.01
N TYR A 16 -5.81 9.27 -2.75
CA TYR A 16 -6.81 8.29 -3.20
C TYR A 16 -8.15 8.49 -2.51
N ILE A 17 -8.16 8.78 -1.22
CA ILE A 17 -9.41 9.05 -0.51
C ILE A 17 -10.11 10.27 -1.10
N ALA A 18 -9.36 11.33 -1.41
CA ALA A 18 -9.93 12.52 -2.06
C ALA A 18 -10.53 12.18 -3.42
N LEU A 19 -9.85 11.34 -4.21
CA LEU A 19 -10.35 10.89 -5.52
C LEU A 19 -11.64 10.07 -5.37
N PHE A 20 -11.67 9.13 -4.44
CA PHE A 20 -12.85 8.29 -4.21
C PHE A 20 -14.04 9.13 -3.74
N THR A 21 -13.78 10.09 -2.85
CA THR A 21 -14.82 10.99 -2.37
C THR A 21 -15.44 11.79 -3.53
N ARG A 22 -14.59 12.32 -4.42
CA ARG A 22 -15.08 13.03 -5.61
C ARG A 22 -15.87 12.14 -6.57
N ALA A 23 -15.51 10.87 -6.62
CA ALA A 23 -16.22 9.90 -7.47
C ALA A 23 -17.49 9.33 -6.81
N GLY A 24 -17.83 9.77 -5.61
CA GLY A 24 -18.99 9.27 -4.88
C GLY A 24 -18.78 7.88 -4.25
N ILE A 25 -17.55 7.44 -4.12
CA ILE A 25 -17.20 6.14 -3.54
C ILE A 25 -16.88 6.33 -2.06
N ARG A 26 -17.60 5.61 -1.20
CA ARG A 26 -17.34 5.65 0.24
C ARG A 26 -16.02 4.98 0.55
N SER A 27 -15.14 5.68 1.27
CA SER A 27 -13.84 5.15 1.66
C SER A 27 -13.38 5.78 2.97
N TYR A 28 -12.50 5.07 3.69
CA TYR A 28 -11.84 5.67 4.84
C TYR A 28 -10.44 5.10 5.01
N ALA A 29 -9.59 5.88 5.66
CA ALA A 29 -8.21 5.47 5.94
C ALA A 29 -8.16 4.60 7.20
N ILE A 30 -7.42 3.51 7.13
CA ILE A 30 -7.08 2.73 8.33
C ILE A 30 -5.98 3.49 9.05
N LYS A 31 -6.29 3.94 10.28
CA LYS A 31 -5.39 4.81 11.04
C LYS A 31 -4.64 4.03 12.11
N ARG A 32 -3.48 4.56 12.47
CA ARG A 32 -2.68 4.02 13.56
C ARG A 32 -3.49 4.06 14.87
N ASN A 33 -3.38 2.98 15.65
CA ASN A 33 -4.03 2.85 16.97
C ASN A 33 -5.55 2.88 16.94
N LYS A 34 -6.16 2.64 15.79
CA LYS A 34 -7.61 2.48 15.67
C LYS A 34 -7.94 1.11 15.12
N VAL A 35 -8.97 0.51 15.70
CA VAL A 35 -9.47 -0.78 15.22
C VAL A 35 -10.25 -0.52 13.94
N ASP A 36 -10.09 -1.40 12.95
CA ASP A 36 -10.89 -1.34 11.73
C ASP A 36 -12.36 -1.61 12.05
N ASP A 37 -13.22 -0.64 11.75
CA ASP A 37 -14.64 -0.79 11.95
C ASP A 37 -15.27 -1.55 10.78
N ARG A 38 -15.46 -2.84 10.96
CA ARG A 38 -16.05 -3.71 9.93
C ARG A 38 -17.53 -3.42 9.66
N SER A 39 -18.19 -2.65 10.51
CA SER A 39 -19.57 -2.21 10.24
C SER A 39 -19.63 -1.11 9.20
N PHE A 40 -18.52 -0.40 8.95
CA PHE A 40 -18.47 0.63 7.93
C PHE A 40 -18.44 -0.01 6.54
N ASP A 41 -19.43 0.34 5.72
CA ASP A 41 -19.52 -0.16 4.35
C ASP A 41 -18.82 0.81 3.40
N GLY A 42 -17.66 0.39 2.89
CA GLY A 42 -16.87 1.21 1.98
C GLY A 42 -15.48 0.64 1.79
N LEU A 43 -14.72 1.26 0.91
CA LEU A 43 -13.33 0.87 0.67
C LEU A 43 -12.46 1.26 1.86
N ARG A 44 -11.56 0.39 2.22
CA ARG A 44 -10.47 0.72 3.13
C ARG A 44 -9.28 1.18 2.32
N VAL A 45 -8.61 2.22 2.79
CA VAL A 45 -7.39 2.72 2.17
C VAL A 45 -6.31 2.79 3.25
N ALA A 46 -5.17 2.21 2.99
CA ALA A 46 -4.12 2.11 4.01
C ALA A 46 -2.73 2.15 3.39
N THR A 47 -1.74 2.52 4.20
CA THR A 47 -0.34 2.35 3.82
C THR A 47 0.04 0.87 3.96
N MET A 48 1.14 0.49 3.30
CA MET A 48 1.69 -0.87 3.43
C MET A 48 2.01 -1.23 4.89
N HIS A 49 2.40 -0.25 5.70
CA HIS A 49 2.69 -0.48 7.11
C HIS A 49 1.43 -0.76 7.93
N ARG A 50 0.31 -0.17 7.56
CA ARG A 50 -0.95 -0.28 8.33
C ARG A 50 -1.72 -1.56 8.07
N VAL A 51 -1.49 -2.22 6.94
CA VAL A 51 -2.20 -3.46 6.60
C VAL A 51 -1.59 -4.69 7.27
N LYS A 52 -0.43 -4.56 7.88
CA LYS A 52 0.21 -5.68 8.58
C LYS A 52 -0.73 -6.24 9.65
N GLY A 53 -0.96 -7.55 9.61
CA GLY A 53 -1.86 -8.22 10.55
C GLY A 53 -3.34 -8.16 10.20
N LEU A 54 -3.72 -7.49 9.12
CA LEU A 54 -5.10 -7.41 8.65
C LEU A 54 -5.30 -8.32 7.45
N GLU A 55 -6.55 -8.67 7.17
CA GLU A 55 -6.90 -9.49 6.00
C GLU A 55 -8.11 -8.90 5.29
N PHE A 56 -8.11 -9.02 3.97
CA PHE A 56 -9.19 -8.56 3.11
C PHE A 56 -9.42 -9.60 2.02
N LYS A 57 -10.62 -9.62 1.44
CA LYS A 57 -10.88 -10.52 0.31
C LYS A 57 -10.06 -10.11 -0.90
N TYR A 58 -10.02 -8.82 -1.20
CA TYR A 58 -9.30 -8.28 -2.35
C TYR A 58 -8.42 -7.12 -1.91
N VAL A 59 -7.21 -7.07 -2.43
CA VAL A 59 -6.26 -5.99 -2.17
C VAL A 59 -5.83 -5.40 -3.51
N PHE A 60 -5.95 -4.07 -3.62
CA PHE A 60 -5.43 -3.31 -4.74
C PHE A 60 -4.21 -2.54 -4.27
N ILE A 61 -3.04 -2.89 -4.79
CA ILE A 61 -1.81 -2.17 -4.46
C ILE A 61 -1.60 -1.13 -5.55
N ALA A 62 -1.81 0.13 -5.19
CA ALA A 62 -1.82 1.23 -6.14
C ALA A 62 -0.47 1.95 -6.19
N ALA A 63 -0.19 2.56 -7.33
CA ALA A 63 1.01 3.37 -7.55
C ALA A 63 2.30 2.58 -7.30
N VAL A 64 2.38 1.36 -7.80
CA VAL A 64 3.60 0.55 -7.75
C VAL A 64 4.53 1.06 -8.85
N ASN A 65 4.97 2.28 -8.68
CA ASN A 65 5.71 3.05 -9.67
C ASN A 65 7.18 3.17 -9.30
N ASN A 66 8.00 3.41 -10.30
CA ASN A 66 9.40 3.77 -10.11
C ASN A 66 9.48 4.97 -9.14
N ARG A 67 10.41 4.93 -8.18
CA ARG A 67 10.66 5.95 -7.16
C ARG A 67 9.56 6.11 -6.11
N ILE A 68 8.57 5.24 -6.13
CA ILE A 68 7.58 5.12 -5.06
C ILE A 68 7.79 3.79 -4.35
N ILE A 69 8.01 2.71 -5.10
CA ILE A 69 8.38 1.41 -4.56
C ILE A 69 9.59 0.91 -5.35
N PRO A 70 10.78 0.83 -4.75
CA PRO A 70 11.11 1.27 -3.39
C PRO A 70 11.11 2.79 -3.25
N LEU A 71 10.74 3.27 -2.06
CA LEU A 71 10.76 4.69 -1.77
C LEU A 71 12.20 5.15 -1.61
N PRO A 72 12.65 6.19 -2.35
CA PRO A 72 14.06 6.62 -2.29
C PRO A 72 14.55 6.96 -0.88
N PHE A 73 13.71 7.59 -0.06
CA PHE A 73 14.09 7.95 1.32
C PHE A 73 14.30 6.74 2.22
N ALA A 74 13.71 5.60 1.86
CA ALA A 74 13.83 4.38 2.67
C ALA A 74 15.13 3.63 2.36
N ILE A 75 15.81 3.96 1.27
CA ILE A 75 17.04 3.28 0.86
C ILE A 75 18.24 3.97 1.51
N ASN A 76 18.94 3.22 2.36
CA ASN A 76 20.13 3.71 3.05
C ASN A 76 21.38 3.39 2.21
N LYS A 77 21.97 4.42 1.65
CA LYS A 77 23.13 4.29 0.75
C LYS A 77 24.48 4.54 1.44
N THR A 78 24.54 4.52 2.77
CA THR A 78 25.79 4.77 3.50
C THR A 78 26.85 3.70 3.25
N ASP A 79 26.43 2.45 3.05
CA ASP A 79 27.31 1.34 2.68
C ASP A 79 26.51 0.27 1.93
N ALA A 80 27.20 -0.71 1.34
CA ALA A 80 26.59 -1.72 0.50
C ALA A 80 25.64 -2.62 1.29
N VAL A 81 25.97 -2.94 2.54
CA VAL A 81 25.13 -3.81 3.39
C VAL A 81 23.84 -3.10 3.74
N SER A 82 23.91 -1.85 4.19
CA SER A 82 22.72 -1.06 4.54
C SER A 82 21.82 -0.83 3.33
N GLU A 83 22.40 -0.64 2.16
CA GLU A 83 21.62 -0.49 0.93
C GLU A 83 20.82 -1.76 0.63
N VAL A 84 21.47 -2.93 0.67
CA VAL A 84 20.80 -4.22 0.44
C VAL A 84 19.71 -4.47 1.47
N GLU A 85 19.98 -4.21 2.75
CA GLU A 85 19.00 -4.41 3.82
C GLU A 85 17.76 -3.53 3.64
N SER A 86 17.96 -2.25 3.27
CA SER A 86 16.83 -1.35 3.08
C SER A 86 16.00 -1.71 1.86
N ILE A 87 16.64 -2.15 0.77
CA ILE A 87 15.93 -2.66 -0.41
C ILE A 87 15.11 -3.89 -0.03
N THR A 88 15.69 -4.82 0.72
CA THR A 88 15.00 -6.03 1.19
C THR A 88 13.78 -5.66 2.04
N SER A 89 13.92 -4.67 2.93
CA SER A 89 12.79 -4.19 3.74
C SER A 89 11.65 -3.66 2.88
N GLU A 90 11.96 -2.91 1.81
CA GLU A 90 10.94 -2.41 0.88
C GLU A 90 10.24 -3.55 0.14
N LYS A 91 11.00 -4.56 -0.29
CA LYS A 91 10.42 -5.76 -0.91
C LYS A 91 9.50 -6.50 0.06
N CYS A 92 9.91 -6.60 1.32
CA CYS A 92 9.09 -7.26 2.36
C CYS A 92 7.77 -6.52 2.59
N LEU A 93 7.78 -5.18 2.59
CA LEU A 93 6.55 -4.41 2.70
C LEU A 93 5.58 -4.72 1.58
N LEU A 94 6.06 -4.76 0.35
CA LEU A 94 5.24 -5.11 -0.80
C LEU A 94 4.70 -6.53 -0.68
N TYR A 95 5.55 -7.49 -0.32
CA TYR A 95 5.16 -8.89 -0.17
C TYR A 95 4.08 -9.06 0.91
N VAL A 96 4.27 -8.43 2.08
CA VAL A 96 3.29 -8.50 3.17
C VAL A 96 1.96 -7.92 2.72
N ALA A 97 1.96 -6.78 2.02
CA ALA A 97 0.74 -6.19 1.49
C ALA A 97 0.02 -7.15 0.52
N MET A 98 0.77 -7.83 -0.35
CA MET A 98 0.20 -8.80 -1.28
C MET A 98 -0.45 -9.97 -0.57
N THR A 99 0.12 -10.42 0.55
CA THR A 99 -0.39 -11.57 1.30
C THR A 99 -1.60 -11.25 2.17
N ARG A 100 -2.03 -9.99 2.23
CA ARG A 100 -3.25 -9.61 2.98
C ARG A 100 -4.53 -9.98 2.25
N ALA A 101 -4.45 -10.38 0.99
CA ALA A 101 -5.63 -10.75 0.20
C ALA A 101 -5.93 -12.24 0.35
N GLN A 102 -7.20 -12.56 0.61
CA GLN A 102 -7.67 -13.94 0.68
C GLN A 102 -8.01 -14.50 -0.70
N LYS A 103 -8.53 -13.67 -1.61
CA LYS A 103 -9.03 -14.10 -2.91
C LYS A 103 -8.28 -13.54 -4.10
N GLY A 104 -7.85 -12.29 -4.04
CA GLY A 104 -7.17 -11.70 -5.18
C GLY A 104 -6.38 -10.46 -4.86
N VAL A 105 -5.26 -10.31 -5.57
CA VAL A 105 -4.38 -9.13 -5.47
C VAL A 105 -4.31 -8.50 -6.85
N TYR A 106 -4.48 -7.19 -6.90
CA TYR A 106 -4.36 -6.41 -8.12
C TYR A 106 -3.29 -5.35 -7.90
N ILE A 107 -2.30 -5.33 -8.76
CA ILE A 107 -1.20 -4.36 -8.68
C ILE A 107 -1.34 -3.39 -9.84
N THR A 108 -1.36 -2.10 -9.53
CA THR A 108 -1.49 -1.06 -10.54
C THR A 108 -0.28 -0.15 -10.54
N SER A 109 0.05 0.36 -11.71
CA SER A 109 1.10 1.36 -11.88
C SER A 109 0.68 2.34 -12.96
N TYR A 110 1.24 3.54 -12.91
CA TYR A 110 1.09 4.52 -13.98
C TYR A 110 2.47 5.12 -14.26
N GLY A 111 2.71 5.49 -15.53
CA GLY A 111 4.04 5.89 -15.94
C GLY A 111 5.00 4.71 -15.90
N ARG A 112 6.18 4.91 -15.32
CA ARG A 112 7.21 3.87 -15.23
C ARG A 112 6.96 2.94 -14.05
N PRO A 113 6.75 1.63 -14.27
CA PRO A 113 6.51 0.69 -13.17
C PRO A 113 7.72 0.53 -12.25
N SER A 114 7.44 0.08 -11.03
CA SER A 114 8.51 -0.27 -10.07
C SER A 114 9.43 -1.34 -10.64
N GLU A 115 10.71 -1.25 -10.32
CA GLU A 115 11.69 -2.28 -10.67
C GLU A 115 11.37 -3.63 -10.02
N PHE A 116 10.59 -3.65 -8.92
CA PHE A 116 10.20 -4.88 -8.26
C PHE A 116 9.20 -5.69 -9.08
N LEU A 117 8.59 -5.12 -10.09
CA LEU A 117 7.63 -5.79 -10.97
C LEU A 117 8.30 -6.46 -12.18
N VAL A 118 9.59 -6.33 -12.33
CA VAL A 118 10.34 -6.88 -13.46
C VAL A 118 10.85 -8.28 -13.13
#